data_439ac4293a9c35ac4ad164be6180cdf8
#
_entry.id   439ac4293a9c35ac4ad164be6180cdf8
#
_cell.length_a   1.000
_cell.length_b   1.000
_cell.length_c   1.000
_cell.angle_alpha   90.00
_cell.angle_beta   90.00
_cell.angle_gamma   90.00
#
_symmetry.space_group_name_H-M   'P 1'
#
loop_
_entity.id
_entity.type
_entity.pdbx_description
1 polymer ?
#
loop_
_entity_poly.entity_id
_entity_poly.type
_entity_poly.pdbx_seq_one_letter_code
_entity_poly.pdbx_strand_id
1 'polypeptide(L)'
;IKVASDKKLVKGYTDGKFKPDGTVTYAEATAMVVRALGYEDVIKKSSLTWPNNYMSYANNNLKLFDGISTFKANDTATRGDIALLLWNALRTGVCDIVGENSNGLIYGQGTPMISVYLGYTYIKDAEITKIDFDDELESAEVTLKDDKKETYKYTFDIDDVLNMYGRKVTILLDKKTNKILSLDANTTYTVVK
;
A
#
# COMPACT_ATOMS: atom_id res chain seq x y z
N ILE A 1 14.62 13.02 -13.83
CA ILE A 1 14.27 14.28 -13.12
C ILE A 1 13.09 14.92 -13.84
N LYS A 2 13.18 15.25 -15.15
CA LYS A 2 12.13 15.95 -15.88
C LYS A 2 10.74 15.34 -15.70
N VAL A 3 10.56 14.04 -15.95
CA VAL A 3 9.27 13.32 -15.81
C VAL A 3 8.70 13.46 -14.39
N ALA A 4 9.54 13.32 -13.35
CA ALA A 4 9.10 13.46 -11.97
C ALA A 4 8.71 14.90 -11.62
N SER A 5 9.39 15.88 -12.21
CA SER A 5 9.05 17.30 -12.07
C SER A 5 7.76 17.64 -12.81
N ASP A 6 7.60 17.19 -14.05
CA ASP A 6 6.38 17.41 -14.85
C ASP A 6 5.14 16.80 -14.16
N LYS A 7 5.31 15.66 -13.49
CA LYS A 7 4.29 15.01 -12.65
C LYS A 7 4.16 15.61 -11.25
N LYS A 8 4.91 16.69 -10.93
CA LYS A 8 4.92 17.37 -9.63
C LYS A 8 5.29 16.48 -8.43
N LEU A 9 5.92 15.34 -8.66
CA LEU A 9 6.42 14.46 -7.60
C LEU A 9 7.60 15.07 -6.87
N VAL A 10 8.48 15.74 -7.62
CA VAL A 10 9.62 16.52 -7.09
C VAL A 10 9.44 18.00 -7.45
N LYS A 11 9.80 18.89 -6.52
CA LYS A 11 9.62 20.35 -6.67
C LYS A 11 10.95 21.13 -6.65
N GLY A 12 12.07 20.45 -6.36
CA GLY A 12 13.35 21.11 -6.14
C GLY A 12 13.38 21.90 -4.82
N TYR A 13 14.41 22.69 -4.66
CA TYR A 13 14.65 23.52 -3.48
C TYR A 13 14.26 24.99 -3.73
N THR A 14 14.24 25.77 -2.67
CA THR A 14 13.88 27.21 -2.73
C THR A 14 14.84 28.03 -3.57
N ASP A 15 16.07 27.54 -3.79
CA ASP A 15 17.08 28.15 -4.68
C ASP A 15 16.87 27.79 -6.17
N GLY A 16 15.78 27.09 -6.51
CA GLY A 16 15.45 26.64 -7.86
C GLY A 16 16.28 25.47 -8.37
N LYS A 17 17.15 24.88 -7.53
CA LYS A 17 18.01 23.74 -7.91
C LYS A 17 17.40 22.41 -7.48
N PHE A 18 17.83 21.33 -8.13
CA PHE A 18 17.39 19.96 -7.80
C PHE A 18 18.38 19.22 -6.88
N LYS A 19 19.69 19.54 -6.95
CA LYS A 19 20.78 18.92 -6.15
C LYS A 19 20.79 17.39 -6.23
N PRO A 20 21.08 16.80 -7.40
CA PRO A 20 20.97 15.35 -7.61
C PRO A 20 21.91 14.53 -6.73
N ASP A 21 23.04 15.11 -6.32
CA ASP A 21 24.03 14.46 -5.45
C ASP A 21 23.77 14.67 -3.95
N GLY A 22 22.71 15.41 -3.61
CA GLY A 22 22.32 15.65 -2.23
C GLY A 22 21.70 14.43 -1.58
N THR A 23 21.87 14.26 -0.26
CA THR A 23 21.15 13.26 0.51
C THR A 23 19.66 13.61 0.59
N VAL A 24 18.81 12.59 0.63
CA VAL A 24 17.35 12.76 0.76
C VAL A 24 16.97 12.56 2.23
N THR A 25 16.21 13.48 2.78
CA THR A 25 15.66 13.36 4.14
C THR A 25 14.38 12.52 4.16
N TYR A 26 13.99 12.04 5.36
CA TYR A 26 12.71 11.33 5.51
C TYR A 26 11.52 12.21 5.10
N ALA A 27 11.55 13.51 5.42
CA ALA A 27 10.49 14.43 5.01
C ALA A 27 10.39 14.57 3.49
N GLU A 28 11.51 14.69 2.79
CA GLU A 28 11.54 14.80 1.32
C GLU A 28 11.06 13.52 0.64
N ALA A 29 11.53 12.35 1.10
CA ALA A 29 11.09 11.06 0.61
C ALA A 29 9.59 10.87 0.83
N THR A 30 9.10 11.16 2.04
CA THR A 30 7.68 11.09 2.38
C THR A 30 6.84 11.99 1.49
N ALA A 31 7.28 13.23 1.25
CA ALA A 31 6.53 14.15 0.39
C ALA A 31 6.43 13.65 -1.05
N MET A 32 7.49 13.06 -1.60
CA MET A 32 7.47 12.45 -2.94
C MET A 32 6.47 11.30 -3.01
N VAL A 33 6.47 10.42 -2.02
CA VAL A 33 5.56 9.27 -1.94
C VAL A 33 4.10 9.71 -1.79
N VAL A 34 3.83 10.64 -0.88
CA VAL A 34 2.48 11.18 -0.64
C VAL A 34 1.91 11.87 -1.88
N ARG A 35 2.75 12.58 -2.64
CA ARG A 35 2.36 13.17 -3.94
C ARG A 35 2.07 12.09 -4.97
N ALA A 36 2.87 11.04 -5.02
CA ALA A 36 2.64 9.91 -5.92
C ALA A 36 1.32 9.18 -5.61
N LEU A 37 0.93 9.13 -4.34
CA LEU A 37 -0.36 8.60 -3.90
C LEU A 37 -1.54 9.58 -4.13
N GLY A 38 -1.28 10.84 -4.54
CA GLY A 38 -2.31 11.83 -4.87
C GLY A 38 -2.85 12.65 -3.69
N TYR A 39 -2.25 12.56 -2.49
CA TYR A 39 -2.78 13.23 -1.28
C TYR A 39 -2.32 14.68 -1.08
N GLU A 40 -1.56 15.27 -1.99
CA GLU A 40 -1.00 16.62 -1.78
C GLU A 40 -2.06 17.68 -1.48
N ASP A 41 -3.20 17.66 -2.21
CA ASP A 41 -4.24 18.67 -2.03
C ASP A 41 -5.04 18.45 -0.74
N VAL A 42 -5.12 17.22 -0.25
CA VAL A 42 -5.68 16.92 1.08
C VAL A 42 -4.78 17.50 2.17
N ILE A 43 -3.48 17.29 2.06
CA ILE A 43 -2.49 17.75 3.05
C ILE A 43 -2.39 19.28 3.10
N LYS A 44 -2.52 19.97 1.98
CA LYS A 44 -2.53 21.44 1.93
C LYS A 44 -3.66 22.08 2.73
N LYS A 45 -4.75 21.35 2.98
CA LYS A 45 -5.87 21.80 3.82
C LYS A 45 -5.59 21.67 5.33
N SER A 46 -4.49 21.01 5.70
CA SER A 46 -4.07 20.88 7.10
C SER A 46 -3.60 22.22 7.68
N SER A 47 -3.84 22.41 8.97
CA SER A 47 -3.29 23.53 9.73
C SER A 47 -1.80 23.39 10.04
N LEU A 48 -1.23 22.19 9.84
CA LEU A 48 0.18 21.93 10.05
C LEU A 48 1.01 22.46 8.85
N THR A 49 2.23 22.90 9.15
CA THR A 49 3.20 23.35 8.14
C THR A 49 4.21 22.27 7.82
N TRP A 50 4.98 22.45 6.73
CA TRP A 50 6.11 21.60 6.34
C TRP A 50 7.17 21.52 7.46
N PRO A 51 7.73 20.33 7.74
CA PRO A 51 7.40 19.01 7.13
C PRO A 51 6.28 18.27 7.86
N ASN A 52 5.76 18.80 8.98
CA ASN A 52 4.89 18.08 9.90
C ASN A 52 3.54 17.69 9.28
N ASN A 53 3.02 18.48 8.34
CA ASN A 53 1.80 18.15 7.62
C ASN A 53 1.93 16.85 6.83
N TYR A 54 3.03 16.65 6.09
CA TYR A 54 3.29 15.40 5.36
C TYR A 54 3.58 14.24 6.31
N MET A 55 4.45 14.46 7.30
CA MET A 55 4.87 13.42 8.25
C MET A 55 3.70 12.89 9.06
N SER A 56 2.86 13.78 9.60
CA SER A 56 1.69 13.41 10.38
C SER A 56 0.67 12.65 9.53
N TYR A 57 0.38 13.12 8.32
CA TYR A 57 -0.58 12.46 7.44
C TYR A 57 -0.08 11.07 7.00
N ALA A 58 1.18 10.97 6.61
CA ALA A 58 1.83 9.72 6.22
C ALA A 58 1.79 8.66 7.35
N ASN A 59 2.03 9.09 8.59
CA ASN A 59 1.99 8.20 9.75
C ASN A 59 0.56 7.83 10.15
N ASN A 60 -0.30 8.80 10.36
CA ASN A 60 -1.59 8.60 11.02
C ASN A 60 -2.65 8.03 10.06
N ASN A 61 -2.65 8.50 8.81
CA ASN A 61 -3.69 8.17 7.83
C ASN A 61 -3.25 7.08 6.85
N LEU A 62 -1.98 7.08 6.45
CA LEU A 62 -1.49 6.20 5.39
C LEU A 62 -0.63 5.03 5.91
N LYS A 63 -0.18 5.07 7.17
CA LYS A 63 0.67 4.03 7.78
C LYS A 63 1.95 3.74 6.99
N LEU A 64 2.52 4.80 6.36
CA LEU A 64 3.69 4.65 5.51
C LEU A 64 4.97 4.30 6.26
N PHE A 65 5.01 4.52 7.58
CA PHE A 65 6.20 4.26 8.41
C PHE A 65 6.15 2.93 9.17
N ASP A 66 5.17 2.07 8.86
CA ASP A 66 5.09 0.75 9.50
C ASP A 66 6.38 -0.04 9.21
N GLY A 67 7.00 -0.57 10.28
CA GLY A 67 8.28 -1.29 10.22
C GLY A 67 9.54 -0.41 10.15
N ILE A 68 9.41 0.92 10.05
CA ILE A 68 10.54 1.85 10.09
C ILE A 68 10.80 2.27 11.53
N SER A 69 12.07 2.19 11.96
CA SER A 69 12.47 2.60 13.30
C SER A 69 12.33 4.12 13.51
N THR A 70 12.46 4.57 14.76
CA THR A 70 12.32 5.99 15.11
C THR A 70 13.35 6.86 14.39
N PHE A 71 12.90 7.93 13.76
CA PHE A 71 13.70 8.91 13.02
C PHE A 71 13.14 10.32 13.20
N LYS A 72 13.93 11.32 12.83
CA LYS A 72 13.46 12.72 12.71
C LYS A 72 13.23 13.06 11.24
N ALA A 73 12.28 13.95 10.99
CA ALA A 73 11.89 14.36 9.63
C ALA A 73 13.08 14.82 8.75
N ASN A 74 14.04 15.51 9.35
CA ASN A 74 15.20 16.08 8.65
C ASN A 74 16.44 15.17 8.66
N ASP A 75 16.36 13.98 9.26
CA ASP A 75 17.45 13.01 9.18
C ASP A 75 17.56 12.46 7.75
N THR A 76 18.78 12.11 7.35
CA THR A 76 19.01 11.42 6.07
C THR A 76 18.35 10.05 6.08
N ALA A 77 17.48 9.79 5.11
CA ALA A 77 16.80 8.52 4.99
C ALA A 77 17.77 7.40 4.54
N THR A 78 17.68 6.23 5.18
CA THR A 78 18.47 5.07 4.78
C THR A 78 17.83 4.37 3.56
N ARG A 79 18.64 3.63 2.79
CA ARG A 79 18.13 2.85 1.65
C ARG A 79 17.11 1.79 2.10
N GLY A 80 17.32 1.17 3.27
CA GLY A 80 16.39 0.19 3.84
C GLY A 80 15.04 0.81 4.18
N ASP A 81 15.05 1.96 4.86
CA ASP A 81 13.81 2.66 5.21
C ASP A 81 13.08 3.20 3.99
N ILE A 82 13.80 3.67 2.97
CA ILE A 82 13.19 4.04 1.68
C ILE A 82 12.51 2.83 1.02
N ALA A 83 13.14 1.66 1.05
CA ALA A 83 12.53 0.44 0.50
C ALA A 83 11.25 0.06 1.26
N LEU A 84 11.25 0.15 2.60
CA LEU A 84 10.04 -0.07 3.42
C LEU A 84 8.97 0.98 3.15
N LEU A 85 9.33 2.26 3.07
CA LEU A 85 8.43 3.36 2.74
C LEU A 85 7.73 3.11 1.39
N LEU A 86 8.48 2.73 0.36
CA LEU A 86 7.95 2.41 -0.95
C LEU A 86 7.08 1.14 -0.93
N TRP A 87 7.50 0.11 -0.21
CA TRP A 87 6.70 -1.11 -0.04
C TRP A 87 5.36 -0.82 0.64
N ASN A 88 5.35 0.00 1.68
CA ASN A 88 4.11 0.43 2.33
C ASN A 88 3.25 1.27 1.39
N ALA A 89 3.86 2.18 0.62
CA ALA A 89 3.15 3.01 -0.36
C ALA A 89 2.47 2.19 -1.46
N LEU A 90 3.14 1.17 -2.00
CA LEU A 90 2.56 0.29 -3.02
C LEU A 90 1.27 -0.40 -2.56
N ARG A 91 1.16 -0.71 -1.27
CA ARG A 91 0.00 -1.35 -0.64
C ARG A 91 -1.04 -0.36 -0.13
N THR A 92 -0.72 0.92 -0.11
CA THR A 92 -1.62 2.01 0.30
C THR A 92 -2.53 2.40 -0.85
N GLY A 93 -3.81 2.68 -0.54
CA GLY A 93 -4.77 3.18 -1.52
C GLY A 93 -4.37 4.56 -2.04
N VAL A 94 -4.46 4.76 -3.35
CA VAL A 94 -4.34 6.10 -3.93
C VAL A 94 -5.47 6.99 -3.45
N CYS A 95 -5.26 8.31 -3.44
CA CYS A 95 -6.27 9.27 -3.04
C CYS A 95 -7.50 9.17 -3.97
N ASP A 96 -8.67 8.97 -3.38
CA ASP A 96 -9.93 8.88 -4.11
C ASP A 96 -11.04 9.60 -3.32
N ILE A 97 -12.17 9.85 -3.98
CA ILE A 97 -13.37 10.38 -3.34
C ILE A 97 -14.11 9.19 -2.73
N VAL A 98 -14.16 9.16 -1.39
CA VAL A 98 -14.82 8.07 -0.64
C VAL A 98 -16.19 8.45 -0.10
N GLY A 99 -16.62 9.69 -0.32
CA GLY A 99 -17.93 10.19 0.09
C GLY A 99 -18.08 11.69 -0.11
N GLU A 100 -19.24 12.19 0.30
CA GLU A 100 -19.59 13.62 0.29
C GLU A 100 -20.40 13.97 1.54
N ASN A 101 -20.24 15.18 2.05
CA ASN A 101 -21.04 15.74 3.14
C ASN A 101 -21.33 17.24 2.89
N SER A 102 -21.98 17.90 3.83
CA SER A 102 -22.32 19.34 3.75
C SER A 102 -21.11 20.27 3.54
N ASN A 103 -19.89 19.82 3.83
CA ASN A 103 -18.65 20.57 3.66
C ASN A 103 -17.92 20.21 2.36
N GLY A 104 -18.50 19.34 1.52
CA GLY A 104 -17.97 18.92 0.22
C GLY A 104 -17.46 17.48 0.18
N LEU A 105 -16.58 17.19 -0.78
CA LEU A 105 -16.05 15.85 -1.03
C LEU A 105 -15.13 15.37 0.08
N ILE A 106 -15.33 14.12 0.50
CA ILE A 106 -14.48 13.41 1.46
C ILE A 106 -13.46 12.59 0.67
N TYR A 107 -12.18 12.83 0.92
CA TYR A 107 -11.07 12.10 0.33
C TYR A 107 -10.56 11.03 1.28
N GLY A 108 -10.24 9.86 0.75
CA GLY A 108 -9.73 8.74 1.50
C GLY A 108 -8.90 7.78 0.66
N GLN A 109 -8.62 6.61 1.20
CA GLN A 109 -7.88 5.58 0.49
C GLN A 109 -8.80 4.82 -0.47
N GLY A 110 -8.50 4.91 -1.76
CA GLY A 110 -9.10 4.10 -2.82
C GLY A 110 -8.35 2.79 -3.03
N THR A 111 -8.26 2.36 -4.28
CA THR A 111 -7.54 1.14 -4.69
C THR A 111 -6.05 1.25 -4.40
N PRO A 112 -5.37 0.17 -3.92
CA PRO A 112 -3.93 0.17 -3.68
C PRO A 112 -3.12 0.60 -4.91
N MET A 113 -2.05 1.38 -4.67
CA MET A 113 -1.18 1.91 -5.73
C MET A 113 -0.65 0.80 -6.65
N ILE A 114 -0.27 -0.36 -6.10
CA ILE A 114 0.22 -1.51 -6.84
C ILE A 114 -0.82 -2.04 -7.84
N SER A 115 -2.10 -1.98 -7.48
CA SER A 115 -3.20 -2.42 -8.35
C SER A 115 -3.51 -1.41 -9.44
N VAL A 116 -3.41 -0.10 -9.14
CA VAL A 116 -3.71 0.98 -10.09
C VAL A 116 -2.63 1.11 -11.15
N TYR A 117 -1.35 1.08 -10.76
CA TYR A 117 -0.25 1.43 -11.68
C TYR A 117 0.55 0.23 -12.18
N LEU A 118 0.58 -0.89 -11.44
CA LEU A 118 1.38 -2.05 -11.79
C LEU A 118 0.56 -3.25 -12.28
N GLY A 119 -0.77 -3.19 -12.19
CA GLY A 119 -1.66 -4.23 -12.69
C GLY A 119 -1.66 -5.51 -11.85
N TYR A 120 -1.35 -5.41 -10.57
CA TYR A 120 -1.44 -6.52 -9.62
C TYR A 120 -2.71 -6.42 -8.78
N THR A 121 -3.26 -7.57 -8.38
CA THR A 121 -4.33 -7.62 -7.38
C THR A 121 -3.69 -7.85 -6.01
N TYR A 122 -3.98 -6.96 -5.06
CA TYR A 122 -3.52 -7.06 -3.68
C TYR A 122 -4.72 -7.26 -2.76
N ILE A 123 -4.78 -8.43 -2.11
CA ILE A 123 -5.84 -8.80 -1.17
C ILE A 123 -5.18 -8.92 0.19
N LYS A 124 -5.62 -8.12 1.15
CA LYS A 124 -5.04 -8.06 2.49
C LYS A 124 -5.95 -8.72 3.51
N ASP A 125 -5.35 -9.48 4.43
CA ASP A 125 -6.01 -10.05 5.61
C ASP A 125 -7.31 -10.79 5.30
N ALA A 126 -7.39 -11.45 4.12
CA ALA A 126 -8.55 -12.21 3.71
C ALA A 126 -8.71 -13.51 4.52
N GLU A 127 -9.95 -13.85 4.81
CA GLU A 127 -10.32 -15.11 5.44
C GLU A 127 -10.70 -16.14 4.38
N ILE A 128 -10.26 -17.38 4.54
CA ILE A 128 -10.70 -18.50 3.72
C ILE A 128 -12.10 -18.90 4.17
N THR A 129 -13.08 -18.81 3.28
CA THR A 129 -14.48 -19.16 3.58
C THR A 129 -14.90 -20.48 2.97
N LYS A 130 -14.23 -20.96 1.93
CA LYS A 130 -14.49 -22.24 1.29
C LYS A 130 -13.23 -22.76 0.59
N ILE A 131 -13.07 -24.06 0.58
CA ILE A 131 -12.04 -24.78 -0.18
C ILE A 131 -12.74 -25.91 -0.92
N ASP A 132 -12.62 -25.95 -2.22
CA ASP A 132 -13.12 -27.00 -3.09
C ASP A 132 -11.91 -27.70 -3.75
N PHE A 133 -11.55 -28.88 -3.26
CA PHE A 133 -10.43 -29.67 -3.79
C PHE A 133 -10.80 -30.30 -5.14
N ASP A 134 -9.80 -30.40 -6.02
CA ASP A 134 -9.93 -31.23 -7.21
C ASP A 134 -9.89 -32.73 -6.87
N ASP A 135 -10.26 -33.59 -7.84
CA ASP A 135 -10.35 -35.03 -7.62
C ASP A 135 -8.97 -35.69 -7.39
N GLU A 136 -7.90 -35.07 -7.84
CA GLU A 136 -6.52 -35.57 -7.73
C GLU A 136 -5.80 -35.03 -6.49
N LEU A 137 -6.40 -34.07 -5.77
CA LEU A 137 -5.86 -33.39 -4.61
C LEU A 137 -4.53 -32.63 -4.89
N GLU A 138 -4.32 -32.23 -6.14
CA GLU A 138 -3.15 -31.43 -6.54
C GLU A 138 -3.40 -29.93 -6.38
N SER A 139 -4.67 -29.52 -6.49
CA SER A 139 -5.08 -28.14 -6.37
C SER A 139 -6.45 -27.97 -5.70
N ALA A 140 -6.79 -26.75 -5.33
CA ALA A 140 -8.13 -26.42 -4.85
C ALA A 140 -8.56 -25.01 -5.27
N GLU A 141 -9.85 -24.83 -5.56
CA GLU A 141 -10.46 -23.51 -5.63
C GLU A 141 -10.70 -22.98 -4.22
N VAL A 142 -10.06 -21.91 -3.86
CA VAL A 142 -10.19 -21.26 -2.56
C VAL A 142 -11.04 -20.00 -2.70
N THR A 143 -12.07 -19.90 -1.89
CA THR A 143 -12.88 -18.69 -1.75
C THR A 143 -12.36 -17.88 -0.58
N LEU A 144 -11.94 -16.65 -0.87
CA LEU A 144 -11.40 -15.69 0.07
C LEU A 144 -12.39 -14.55 0.29
N LYS A 145 -12.47 -14.06 1.51
CA LYS A 145 -13.26 -12.87 1.85
C LYS A 145 -12.39 -11.87 2.60
N ASP A 146 -12.25 -10.68 2.07
CA ASP A 146 -11.49 -9.60 2.69
C ASP A 146 -12.29 -8.85 3.78
N ASP A 147 -11.66 -7.88 4.43
CA ASP A 147 -12.26 -7.04 5.47
C ASP A 147 -13.38 -6.11 4.93
N LYS A 148 -13.39 -5.84 3.62
CA LYS A 148 -14.47 -5.11 2.92
C LYS A 148 -15.65 -6.00 2.54
N LYS A 149 -15.58 -7.32 2.90
CA LYS A 149 -16.56 -8.35 2.56
C LYS A 149 -16.64 -8.67 1.05
N GLU A 150 -15.67 -8.25 0.27
CA GLU A 150 -15.54 -8.69 -1.12
C GLU A 150 -15.08 -10.15 -1.16
N THR A 151 -15.58 -10.90 -2.14
CA THR A 151 -15.32 -12.31 -2.30
C THR A 151 -14.49 -12.56 -3.54
N TYR A 152 -13.43 -13.33 -3.39
CA TYR A 152 -12.49 -13.70 -4.44
C TYR A 152 -12.40 -15.21 -4.53
N LYS A 153 -12.25 -15.75 -5.75
CA LYS A 153 -12.05 -17.16 -5.99
C LYS A 153 -10.81 -17.35 -6.85
N TYR A 154 -9.92 -18.18 -6.39
CA TYR A 154 -8.68 -18.52 -7.09
C TYR A 154 -8.33 -19.97 -6.88
N THR A 155 -7.70 -20.59 -7.89
CA THR A 155 -7.14 -21.92 -7.78
C THR A 155 -5.69 -21.83 -7.30
N PHE A 156 -5.36 -22.64 -6.31
CA PHE A 156 -4.05 -22.71 -5.68
C PHE A 156 -3.56 -24.16 -5.69
N ASP A 157 -2.23 -24.33 -5.73
CA ASP A 157 -1.62 -25.63 -5.51
C ASP A 157 -1.86 -26.10 -4.07
N ILE A 158 -1.86 -27.40 -3.83
CA ILE A 158 -2.19 -27.98 -2.52
C ILE A 158 -1.28 -27.46 -1.41
N ASP A 159 0.00 -27.26 -1.68
CA ASP A 159 0.97 -26.77 -0.69
C ASP A 159 0.64 -25.34 -0.24
N ASP A 160 0.20 -24.47 -1.15
CA ASP A 160 -0.26 -23.13 -0.85
C ASP A 160 -1.54 -23.16 -0.01
N VAL A 161 -2.48 -24.05 -0.34
CA VAL A 161 -3.73 -24.24 0.42
C VAL A 161 -3.45 -24.67 1.85
N LEU A 162 -2.55 -25.62 2.06
CA LEU A 162 -2.15 -26.10 3.39
C LEU A 162 -1.47 -24.99 4.21
N ASN A 163 -0.66 -24.17 3.56
CA ASN A 163 -0.03 -23.02 4.23
C ASN A 163 -1.03 -21.93 4.64
N MET A 164 -2.12 -21.78 3.89
CA MET A 164 -3.16 -20.79 4.15
C MET A 164 -4.17 -21.24 5.20
N TYR A 165 -4.35 -22.55 5.39
CA TYR A 165 -5.43 -23.12 6.19
C TYR A 165 -5.47 -22.58 7.63
N GLY A 166 -6.64 -22.08 8.06
CA GLY A 166 -6.84 -21.54 9.39
C GLY A 166 -6.17 -20.18 9.66
N ARG A 167 -5.68 -19.50 8.63
CA ARG A 167 -4.99 -18.20 8.76
C ARG A 167 -5.68 -17.13 7.92
N LYS A 168 -5.50 -15.87 8.33
CA LYS A 168 -5.74 -14.76 7.42
C LYS A 168 -4.57 -14.67 6.45
N VAL A 169 -4.87 -14.43 5.19
CA VAL A 169 -3.87 -14.40 4.12
C VAL A 169 -3.80 -13.05 3.44
N THR A 170 -2.60 -12.66 3.09
CA THR A 170 -2.35 -11.50 2.23
C THR A 170 -1.73 -12.02 0.94
N ILE A 171 -2.35 -11.71 -0.20
CA ILE A 171 -1.99 -12.28 -1.49
C ILE A 171 -1.70 -11.17 -2.48
N LEU A 172 -0.63 -11.32 -3.23
CA LEU A 172 -0.32 -10.54 -4.42
C LEU A 172 -0.42 -11.42 -5.65
N LEU A 173 -1.30 -11.06 -6.58
CA LEU A 173 -1.57 -11.78 -7.81
C LEU A 173 -1.25 -10.91 -9.03
N ASP A 174 -0.71 -11.50 -10.08
CA ASP A 174 -0.71 -10.88 -11.40
C ASP A 174 -2.14 -10.84 -11.95
N LYS A 175 -2.66 -9.64 -12.21
CA LYS A 175 -4.06 -9.44 -12.63
C LYS A 175 -4.40 -10.08 -13.98
N LYS A 176 -3.42 -10.31 -14.85
CA LYS A 176 -3.62 -10.87 -16.18
C LYS A 176 -3.59 -12.39 -16.18
N THR A 177 -2.70 -12.97 -15.38
CA THR A 177 -2.45 -14.42 -15.38
C THR A 177 -3.05 -15.12 -14.18
N ASN A 178 -3.55 -14.37 -13.19
CA ASN A 178 -3.95 -14.85 -11.86
C ASN A 178 -2.85 -15.64 -11.11
N LYS A 179 -1.60 -15.52 -11.57
CA LYS A 179 -0.48 -16.18 -10.92
C LYS A 179 -0.16 -15.50 -9.59
N ILE A 180 -0.02 -16.29 -8.53
CA ILE A 180 0.44 -15.82 -7.23
C ILE A 180 1.90 -15.40 -7.35
N LEU A 181 2.18 -14.15 -6.94
CA LEU A 181 3.54 -13.60 -6.86
C LEU A 181 4.06 -13.59 -5.43
N SER A 182 3.17 -13.47 -4.46
CA SER A 182 3.47 -13.53 -3.05
C SER A 182 2.25 -13.98 -2.28
N LEU A 183 2.45 -14.92 -1.39
CA LEU A 183 1.49 -15.40 -0.41
C LEU A 183 2.10 -15.21 0.97
N ASP A 184 1.44 -14.45 1.82
CA ASP A 184 1.81 -14.24 3.21
C ASP A 184 0.65 -14.70 4.10
N ALA A 185 0.86 -15.80 4.80
CA ALA A 185 -0.09 -16.33 5.77
C ALA A 185 0.20 -15.70 7.14
N ASN A 186 -0.68 -14.83 7.59
CA ASN A 186 -0.54 -14.15 8.87
C ASN A 186 -0.50 -15.17 10.02
N THR A 187 0.28 -14.87 11.05
CA THR A 187 0.43 -15.73 12.24
C THR A 187 -0.83 -15.82 13.09
N THR A 188 -1.84 -15.01 12.83
CA THR A 188 -3.10 -15.00 13.59
C THR A 188 -4.02 -16.12 13.10
N TYR A 189 -4.14 -17.16 13.90
CA TYR A 189 -5.08 -18.26 13.63
C TYR A 189 -6.51 -17.79 13.83
N THR A 190 -7.35 -17.96 12.82
CA THR A 190 -8.81 -17.84 12.98
C THR A 190 -9.34 -19.24 13.25
N VAL A 191 -9.87 -19.44 14.46
CA VAL A 191 -10.58 -20.70 14.77
C VAL A 191 -11.88 -20.66 13.97
N VAL A 192 -11.93 -21.41 12.89
CA VAL A 192 -13.19 -21.69 12.18
C VAL A 192 -13.99 -22.66 13.06
N LYS A 193 -15.12 -22.17 13.58
CA LYS A 193 -16.10 -23.01 14.29
C LYS A 193 -16.93 -23.80 13.31
#